data_be7f1530e3a454e3bb5b2c180123fffc
#
_entry.id   be7f1530e3a454e3bb5b2c180123fffc
#
_cell.length_a   1.000
_cell.length_b   1.000
_cell.length_c   1.000
_cell.angle_alpha   90.00
_cell.angle_beta   90.00
_cell.angle_gamma   90.00
#
_symmetry.space_group_name_H-M   'P 1'
#
loop_
_entity.id
_entity.type
_entity.pdbx_description
1 polymer ?
#
loop_
_entity_poly.entity_id
_entity_poly.type
_entity_poly.pdbx_seq_one_letter_code
_entity_poly.pdbx_strand_id
1 'polypeptide(L)'
;MYSLSFLALGLFFGFIYSINLLGYSIDAPTLNPYNMRSLHISLMLYGFITLMLSMLPFLLINKEVGSSKEGLHFLNLFFIFWYIFLVFMVVSLLFGDHRGLAFYDFDYTLNFILAFAGLFYAIALYKFIQLYKVIPLWVKVSFRIVLISPFALLILMNPIIGQVERTVTGPHGDNTLGMSFALIPLYYLIIKLLNTKAFIPRWNSLWIIPMLYYFGTVLYRTFVADLTYNEEWLAQYMTLLYLPLLYRWYKDSDSTGFSRKALLTSILGFLFVDVEGNILFIPSIRWVFHRNDLVVAHSHIALGIGVFFMVIAMFSQHIPNISKKSFFTLFVGGLLGIFTVLTVSGFVQTGMIHFITTNTMWHLRTLFGFLVFISLIPLVHWKKSYTKKELYNLFGFLNDGVGGILLLLMGSFIYQKLGFYFDSKYSYIVFCFVSMTGMIHFLALRLEQYSPILTFVTALIRVSISSLFFSLYITHALGIEALFIALFDLGYAFIYFIFFHKEVHT
;
A
#
# COMPACT_ATOMS: atom_id res chain seq x y z
N MET A 1 9.16 4.80 7.04
CA MET A 1 8.18 4.62 8.13
C MET A 1 6.75 4.90 7.67
N TYR A 2 6.45 6.03 7.00
CA TYR A 2 5.09 6.36 6.50
C TYR A 2 4.47 5.32 5.56
N SER A 3 5.26 4.69 4.69
CA SER A 3 4.76 3.63 3.79
C SER A 3 4.23 2.41 4.55
N LEU A 4 4.75 2.11 5.75
CA LEU A 4 4.21 1.05 6.62
C LEU A 4 2.84 1.42 7.19
N SER A 5 2.56 2.71 7.41
CA SER A 5 1.23 3.17 7.82
C SER A 5 0.21 2.98 6.69
N PHE A 6 0.59 3.27 5.45
CA PHE A 6 -0.27 2.99 4.29
C PHE A 6 -0.47 1.49 4.05
N LEU A 7 0.55 0.67 4.28
CA LEU A 7 0.42 -0.78 4.29
C LEU A 7 -0.62 -1.22 5.34
N ALA A 8 -0.52 -0.71 6.56
CA ALA A 8 -1.45 -1.05 7.63
C ALA A 8 -2.89 -0.62 7.30
N LEU A 9 -3.07 0.58 6.76
CA LEU A 9 -4.37 1.07 6.29
C LEU A 9 -4.92 0.23 5.13
N GLY A 10 -4.09 -0.11 4.16
CA GLY A 10 -4.49 -0.96 3.04
C GLY A 10 -4.94 -2.34 3.50
N LEU A 11 -4.22 -2.98 4.44
CA LEU A 11 -4.60 -4.26 5.02
C LEU A 11 -5.88 -4.13 5.88
N PHE A 12 -6.04 -3.04 6.62
CA PHE A 12 -7.25 -2.75 7.37
C PHE A 12 -8.48 -2.66 6.46
N PHE A 13 -8.41 -1.90 5.37
CA PHE A 13 -9.52 -1.80 4.42
C PHE A 13 -9.79 -3.13 3.71
N GLY A 14 -8.77 -3.92 3.42
CA GLY A 14 -8.95 -5.28 2.91
C GLY A 14 -9.67 -6.21 3.90
N PHE A 15 -9.38 -6.06 5.19
CA PHE A 15 -10.08 -6.79 6.25
C PHE A 15 -11.55 -6.35 6.36
N ILE A 16 -11.84 -5.03 6.36
CA ILE A 16 -13.22 -4.51 6.34
C ILE A 16 -13.97 -4.99 5.09
N TYR A 17 -13.33 -4.94 3.91
CA TYR A 17 -13.91 -5.49 2.68
C TYR A 17 -14.31 -6.95 2.84
N SER A 18 -13.47 -7.76 3.48
CA SER A 18 -13.77 -9.17 3.71
C SER A 18 -14.97 -9.38 4.66
N ILE A 19 -15.14 -8.52 5.66
CA ILE A 19 -16.30 -8.52 6.56
C ILE A 19 -17.58 -8.14 5.81
N ASN A 20 -17.51 -7.11 4.97
CA ASN A 20 -18.65 -6.66 4.17
C ASN A 20 -19.18 -7.78 3.26
N LEU A 21 -18.29 -8.58 2.68
CA LEU A 21 -18.69 -9.71 1.83
C LEU A 21 -19.41 -10.84 2.58
N LEU A 22 -19.29 -10.90 3.90
CA LEU A 22 -20.04 -11.83 4.74
C LEU A 22 -21.48 -11.33 5.02
N GLY A 23 -21.88 -10.19 4.48
CA GLY A 23 -23.18 -9.59 4.73
C GLY A 23 -23.25 -8.78 6.04
N TYR A 24 -22.16 -8.66 6.77
CA TYR A 24 -22.07 -7.73 7.90
C TYR A 24 -21.79 -6.32 7.37
N SER A 25 -22.81 -5.69 6.82
CA SER A 25 -22.68 -4.29 6.42
C SER A 25 -22.56 -3.40 7.65
N ILE A 26 -21.44 -2.72 7.75
CA ILE A 26 -21.35 -1.53 8.59
C ILE A 26 -22.17 -0.50 7.85
N ASP A 27 -23.28 -0.05 8.45
CA ASP A 27 -24.20 0.91 7.83
C ASP A 27 -23.59 2.33 7.82
N ALA A 28 -22.44 2.43 7.13
CA ALA A 28 -21.72 3.65 6.88
C ALA A 28 -21.49 3.78 5.38
N PRO A 29 -22.01 4.83 4.72
CA PRO A 29 -21.93 4.99 3.27
C PRO A 29 -20.51 4.90 2.71
N THR A 30 -19.52 5.34 3.51
CA THR A 30 -18.09 5.32 3.14
C THR A 30 -17.46 3.94 3.21
N LEU A 31 -18.01 3.01 4.01
CA LEU A 31 -17.44 1.67 4.26
C LEU A 31 -18.11 0.57 3.41
N ASN A 32 -18.73 0.92 2.30
CA ASN A 32 -19.32 -0.05 1.40
C ASN A 32 -18.24 -0.94 0.74
N PRO A 33 -18.61 -2.15 0.25
CA PRO A 33 -17.65 -3.09 -0.31
C PRO A 33 -16.81 -2.54 -1.47
N TYR A 34 -17.40 -1.70 -2.32
CA TYR A 34 -16.71 -1.12 -3.48
C TYR A 34 -15.58 -0.17 -3.04
N ASN A 35 -15.90 0.76 -2.14
CA ASN A 35 -14.92 1.70 -1.61
C ASN A 35 -13.79 0.97 -0.88
N MET A 36 -14.12 -0.04 -0.06
CA MET A 36 -13.13 -0.79 0.70
C MET A 36 -12.20 -1.59 -0.20
N ARG A 37 -12.73 -2.21 -1.25
CA ARG A 37 -11.91 -2.90 -2.26
C ARG A 37 -10.95 -1.94 -2.95
N SER A 38 -11.46 -0.81 -3.44
CA SER A 38 -10.67 0.19 -4.17
C SER A 38 -9.57 0.78 -3.29
N LEU A 39 -9.88 1.11 -2.03
CA LEU A 39 -8.92 1.60 -1.05
C LEU A 39 -7.85 0.56 -0.71
N HIS A 40 -8.25 -0.71 -0.50
CA HIS A 40 -7.31 -1.78 -0.26
C HIS A 40 -6.28 -1.90 -1.38
N ILE A 41 -6.73 -2.04 -2.61
CA ILE A 41 -5.86 -2.21 -3.78
C ILE A 41 -4.98 -0.98 -3.99
N SER A 42 -5.58 0.22 -3.98
CA SER A 42 -4.85 1.46 -4.28
C SER A 42 -3.81 1.80 -3.22
N LEU A 43 -4.09 1.61 -1.93
CA LEU A 43 -3.12 1.84 -0.86
C LEU A 43 -2.00 0.81 -0.87
N MET A 44 -2.30 -0.46 -1.16
CA MET A 44 -1.26 -1.48 -1.31
C MET A 44 -0.32 -1.15 -2.47
N LEU A 45 -0.85 -0.73 -3.60
CA LEU A 45 -0.05 -0.40 -4.79
C LEU A 45 0.69 0.94 -4.64
N TYR A 46 -0.03 2.03 -4.40
CA TYR A 46 0.54 3.38 -4.44
C TYR A 46 1.09 3.84 -3.10
N GLY A 47 0.46 3.45 -1.99
CA GLY A 47 0.91 3.82 -0.65
C GLY A 47 2.11 3.02 -0.17
N PHE A 48 2.25 1.76 -0.62
CA PHE A 48 3.33 0.90 -0.17
C PHE A 48 4.25 0.45 -1.30
N ILE A 49 3.78 -0.38 -2.23
CA ILE A 49 4.65 -1.06 -3.22
C ILE A 49 5.39 -0.06 -4.10
N THR A 50 4.66 0.79 -4.82
CA THR A 50 5.26 1.73 -5.79
C THR A 50 6.14 2.74 -5.09
N LEU A 51 5.68 3.29 -3.96
CA LEU A 51 6.44 4.26 -3.18
C LEU A 51 7.78 3.68 -2.68
N MET A 52 7.77 2.44 -2.21
CA MET A 52 8.99 1.77 -1.73
C MET A 52 9.93 1.39 -2.89
N LEU A 53 9.39 0.85 -3.99
CA LEU A 53 10.21 0.51 -5.17
C LEU A 53 10.83 1.74 -5.82
N SER A 54 10.17 2.90 -5.78
CA SER A 54 10.73 4.15 -6.30
C SER A 54 12.03 4.56 -5.62
N MET A 55 12.31 4.07 -4.41
CA MET A 55 13.55 4.37 -3.69
C MET A 55 14.76 3.58 -4.18
N LEU A 56 14.55 2.51 -4.96
CA LEU A 56 15.61 1.60 -5.36
C LEU A 56 16.81 2.29 -6.06
N PRO A 57 16.62 3.17 -7.06
CA PRO A 57 17.74 3.87 -7.68
C PRO A 57 18.53 4.73 -6.71
N PHE A 58 17.84 5.46 -5.81
CA PHE A 58 18.50 6.34 -4.83
C PHE A 58 19.31 5.54 -3.80
N LEU A 59 18.77 4.43 -3.31
CA LEU A 59 19.49 3.54 -2.39
C LEU A 59 20.75 2.98 -3.04
N LEU A 60 20.66 2.58 -4.30
CA LEU A 60 21.79 2.02 -5.03
C LEU A 60 22.85 3.09 -5.34
N ILE A 61 22.46 4.27 -5.81
CA ILE A 61 23.37 5.38 -6.07
C ILE A 61 24.06 5.81 -4.76
N ASN A 62 23.27 5.94 -3.68
CA ASN A 62 23.82 6.28 -2.37
C ASN A 62 24.86 5.26 -1.89
N LYS A 63 24.65 3.97 -2.15
CA LYS A 63 25.60 2.92 -1.86
C LYS A 63 26.87 3.00 -2.70
N GLU A 64 26.77 3.37 -3.99
CA GLU A 64 27.89 3.39 -4.93
C GLU A 64 28.74 4.66 -4.84
N VAL A 65 28.10 5.83 -4.69
CA VAL A 65 28.77 7.13 -4.81
C VAL A 65 28.39 8.16 -3.74
N GLY A 66 27.47 7.81 -2.84
CA GLY A 66 27.00 8.69 -1.77
C GLY A 66 25.71 9.45 -2.10
N SER A 67 25.35 10.41 -1.23
CA SER A 67 24.12 11.18 -1.32
C SER A 67 24.34 12.63 -1.79
N SER A 68 23.38 13.17 -2.55
CA SER A 68 23.34 14.58 -2.98
C SER A 68 22.40 15.36 -2.07
N LYS A 69 22.90 16.43 -1.42
CA LYS A 69 22.04 17.32 -0.58
C LYS A 69 20.92 17.95 -1.41
N GLU A 70 21.25 18.47 -2.60
CA GLU A 70 20.24 19.03 -3.53
C GLU A 70 19.26 17.96 -4.00
N GLY A 71 19.77 16.76 -4.33
CA GLY A 71 18.96 15.62 -4.72
C GLY A 71 17.98 15.22 -3.62
N LEU A 72 18.38 15.22 -2.35
CA LEU A 72 17.50 14.96 -1.22
C LEU A 72 16.39 16.03 -1.06
N HIS A 73 16.67 17.31 -1.36
CA HIS A 73 15.67 18.35 -1.34
C HIS A 73 14.54 18.06 -2.35
N PHE A 74 14.89 17.76 -3.59
CA PHE A 74 13.90 17.40 -4.62
C PHE A 74 13.20 16.05 -4.32
N LEU A 75 13.89 15.11 -3.71
CA LEU A 75 13.28 13.88 -3.25
C LEU A 75 12.22 14.12 -2.15
N ASN A 76 12.44 15.09 -1.26
CA ASN A 76 11.43 15.50 -0.29
C ASN A 76 10.21 16.14 -0.97
N LEU A 77 10.40 16.95 -2.01
CA LEU A 77 9.28 17.49 -2.81
C LEU A 77 8.50 16.36 -3.50
N PHE A 78 9.19 15.37 -4.07
CA PHE A 78 8.53 14.17 -4.59
C PHE A 78 7.64 13.52 -3.54
N PHE A 79 8.12 13.30 -2.31
CA PHE A 79 7.31 12.71 -1.25
C PHE A 79 6.12 13.58 -0.88
N ILE A 80 6.28 14.91 -0.81
CA ILE A 80 5.18 15.83 -0.50
C ILE A 80 4.06 15.67 -1.53
N PHE A 81 4.37 15.76 -2.83
CA PHE A 81 3.37 15.61 -3.89
C PHE A 81 2.78 14.21 -3.94
N TRP A 82 3.59 13.17 -3.67
CA TRP A 82 3.08 11.80 -3.60
C TRP A 82 2.10 11.63 -2.43
N TYR A 83 2.37 12.21 -1.26
CA TYR A 83 1.44 12.15 -0.13
C TYR A 83 0.18 12.98 -0.38
N ILE A 84 0.27 14.13 -1.04
CA ILE A 84 -0.89 14.89 -1.49
C ILE A 84 -1.76 14.01 -2.40
N PHE A 85 -1.16 13.36 -3.39
CA PHE A 85 -1.87 12.40 -4.24
C PHE A 85 -2.56 11.31 -3.41
N LEU A 86 -1.85 10.68 -2.47
CA LEU A 86 -2.44 9.61 -1.63
C LEU A 86 -3.63 10.11 -0.81
N VAL A 87 -3.56 11.31 -0.25
CA VAL A 87 -4.67 11.90 0.50
C VAL A 87 -5.89 12.13 -0.41
N PHE A 88 -5.71 12.76 -1.57
CA PHE A 88 -6.80 12.98 -2.51
C PHE A 88 -7.38 11.66 -3.04
N MET A 89 -6.54 10.68 -3.35
CA MET A 89 -6.96 9.34 -3.76
C MET A 89 -7.81 8.66 -2.68
N VAL A 90 -7.38 8.69 -1.42
CA VAL A 90 -8.12 8.07 -0.31
C VAL A 90 -9.47 8.78 -0.11
N VAL A 91 -9.48 10.11 -0.14
CA VAL A 91 -10.72 10.89 0.02
C VAL A 91 -11.69 10.60 -1.12
N SER A 92 -11.24 10.69 -2.37
CA SER A 92 -12.04 10.41 -3.56
C SER A 92 -12.66 9.00 -3.51
N LEU A 93 -11.86 7.98 -3.25
CA LEU A 93 -12.32 6.59 -3.15
C LEU A 93 -13.26 6.34 -1.95
N LEU A 94 -13.08 7.03 -0.82
CA LEU A 94 -14.00 6.94 0.32
C LEU A 94 -15.40 7.49 -0.03
N PHE A 95 -15.45 8.51 -0.87
CA PHE A 95 -16.73 9.09 -1.32
C PHE A 95 -17.31 8.43 -2.57
N GLY A 96 -16.73 7.32 -3.02
CA GLY A 96 -17.29 6.49 -4.07
C GLY A 96 -16.91 6.91 -5.49
N ASP A 97 -15.92 7.79 -5.64
CA ASP A 97 -15.38 8.17 -6.93
C ASP A 97 -14.37 7.13 -7.39
N HIS A 98 -14.87 6.00 -7.87
CA HIS A 98 -14.07 4.89 -8.37
C HIS A 98 -14.48 4.52 -9.80
N ARG A 99 -13.48 4.08 -10.57
CA ARG A 99 -13.65 3.76 -12.01
C ARG A 99 -13.90 2.28 -12.30
N GLY A 100 -13.77 1.41 -11.32
CA GLY A 100 -13.89 -0.03 -11.49
C GLY A 100 -12.66 -0.70 -12.12
N LEU A 101 -11.54 0.01 -12.26
CA LEU A 101 -10.30 -0.51 -12.84
C LEU A 101 -9.42 -1.14 -11.75
N ALA A 102 -8.92 -2.35 -11.99
CA ALA A 102 -8.23 -3.14 -10.97
C ALA A 102 -6.98 -2.45 -10.36
N PHE A 103 -6.25 -1.65 -11.15
CA PHE A 103 -4.99 -1.02 -10.74
C PHE A 103 -5.01 0.51 -10.79
N TYR A 104 -6.04 1.11 -11.37
CA TYR A 104 -6.21 2.55 -11.58
C TYR A 104 -7.63 2.98 -11.23
N ASP A 105 -8.07 2.64 -10.03
CA ASP A 105 -9.47 2.84 -9.63
C ASP A 105 -9.80 4.29 -9.27
N PHE A 106 -8.77 5.09 -8.95
CA PHE A 106 -8.92 6.53 -8.67
C PHE A 106 -9.16 7.36 -9.95
N ASP A 107 -9.69 8.56 -9.78
CA ASP A 107 -9.95 9.47 -10.89
C ASP A 107 -8.67 9.82 -11.68
N TYR A 108 -8.77 9.80 -13.01
CA TYR A 108 -7.62 10.03 -13.90
C TYR A 108 -7.01 11.43 -13.76
N THR A 109 -7.76 12.42 -13.26
CA THR A 109 -7.25 13.78 -13.04
C THR A 109 -6.18 13.84 -11.95
N LEU A 110 -6.15 12.88 -11.03
CA LEU A 110 -5.11 12.76 -10.02
C LEU A 110 -3.72 12.45 -10.61
N ASN A 111 -3.66 11.97 -11.86
CA ASN A 111 -2.39 11.82 -12.58
C ASN A 111 -1.63 13.15 -12.75
N PHE A 112 -2.33 14.29 -12.70
CA PHE A 112 -1.67 15.60 -12.69
C PHE A 112 -0.74 15.77 -11.48
N ILE A 113 -1.20 15.37 -10.30
CA ILE A 113 -0.40 15.42 -9.07
C ILE A 113 0.76 14.42 -9.14
N LEU A 114 0.51 13.22 -9.67
CA LEU A 114 1.55 12.22 -9.91
C LEU A 114 2.60 12.68 -10.92
N ALA A 115 2.19 13.42 -11.96
CA ALA A 115 3.13 13.98 -12.93
C ALA A 115 4.07 15.01 -12.28
N PHE A 116 3.56 15.87 -11.39
CA PHE A 116 4.40 16.75 -10.59
C PHE A 116 5.35 16.00 -9.68
N ALA A 117 4.86 14.98 -8.98
CA ALA A 117 5.73 14.10 -8.18
C ALA A 117 6.82 13.48 -9.07
N GLY A 118 6.46 12.96 -10.24
CA GLY A 118 7.39 12.38 -11.21
C GLY A 118 8.44 13.37 -11.71
N LEU A 119 8.07 14.63 -11.91
CA LEU A 119 9.01 15.69 -12.28
C LEU A 119 10.07 15.91 -11.19
N PHE A 120 9.66 16.06 -9.93
CA PHE A 120 10.60 16.20 -8.81
C PHE A 120 11.46 14.96 -8.62
N TYR A 121 10.89 13.76 -8.84
CA TYR A 121 11.65 12.52 -8.83
C TYR A 121 12.74 12.50 -9.91
N ALA A 122 12.44 12.93 -11.14
CA ALA A 122 13.41 13.01 -12.24
C ALA A 122 14.52 14.00 -11.94
N ILE A 123 14.18 15.20 -11.38
CA ILE A 123 15.18 16.20 -10.97
C ILE A 123 16.06 15.64 -9.83
N ALA A 124 15.45 15.00 -8.83
CA ALA A 124 16.20 14.36 -7.75
C ALA A 124 17.20 13.34 -8.29
N LEU A 125 16.73 12.43 -9.17
CA LEU A 125 17.56 11.41 -9.77
C LEU A 125 18.71 12.02 -10.60
N TYR A 126 18.44 13.07 -11.35
CA TYR A 126 19.47 13.81 -12.09
C TYR A 126 20.57 14.34 -11.15
N LYS A 127 20.18 14.95 -10.02
CA LYS A 127 21.14 15.48 -9.02
C LYS A 127 21.97 14.36 -8.36
N PHE A 128 21.41 13.18 -8.16
CA PHE A 128 22.16 12.02 -7.69
C PHE A 128 23.10 11.48 -8.76
N ILE A 129 22.70 11.48 -10.03
CA ILE A 129 23.51 11.01 -11.16
C ILE A 129 24.78 11.86 -11.34
N GLN A 130 24.71 13.16 -11.05
CA GLN A 130 25.85 14.09 -11.14
C GLN A 130 27.01 13.71 -10.20
N LEU A 131 26.79 12.85 -9.20
CA LEU A 131 27.85 12.35 -8.33
C LEU A 131 28.80 11.35 -9.01
N TYR A 132 28.35 10.72 -10.11
CA TYR A 132 29.18 9.78 -10.83
C TYR A 132 30.22 10.46 -11.71
N LYS A 133 31.49 10.06 -11.60
CA LYS A 133 32.53 10.44 -12.57
C LYS A 133 32.28 9.78 -13.94
N VAL A 134 31.88 8.51 -13.95
CA VAL A 134 31.48 7.76 -15.14
C VAL A 134 30.13 7.14 -14.88
N ILE A 135 29.11 7.57 -15.62
CA ILE A 135 27.72 7.16 -15.40
C ILE A 135 27.54 5.71 -15.89
N PRO A 136 27.16 4.76 -15.02
CA PRO A 136 26.89 3.37 -15.41
C PRO A 136 25.73 3.23 -16.39
N LEU A 137 25.73 2.17 -17.20
CA LEU A 137 24.68 1.94 -18.20
C LEU A 137 23.28 1.83 -17.57
N TRP A 138 23.15 1.13 -16.44
CA TRP A 138 21.87 0.98 -15.76
C TRP A 138 21.28 2.33 -15.32
N VAL A 139 22.12 3.27 -14.89
CA VAL A 139 21.70 4.63 -14.52
C VAL A 139 21.19 5.40 -15.73
N LYS A 140 21.92 5.32 -16.86
CA LYS A 140 21.53 5.97 -18.12
C LYS A 140 20.17 5.49 -18.60
N VAL A 141 19.94 4.18 -18.56
CA VAL A 141 18.67 3.56 -18.98
C VAL A 141 17.54 3.94 -18.03
N SER A 142 17.74 3.77 -16.71
CA SER A 142 16.75 4.13 -15.70
C SER A 142 16.35 5.60 -15.78
N PHE A 143 17.31 6.50 -15.94
CA PHE A 143 17.02 7.93 -16.03
C PHE A 143 16.19 8.29 -17.27
N ARG A 144 16.45 7.69 -18.42
CA ARG A 144 15.65 7.90 -19.64
C ARG A 144 14.20 7.47 -19.44
N ILE A 145 13.99 6.31 -18.82
CA ILE A 145 12.64 5.79 -18.51
C ILE A 145 11.92 6.75 -17.55
N VAL A 146 12.58 7.16 -16.46
CA VAL A 146 12.02 8.07 -15.45
C VAL A 146 11.68 9.43 -16.06
N LEU A 147 12.52 9.96 -16.96
CA LEU A 147 12.28 11.26 -17.59
C LEU A 147 11.00 11.31 -18.44
N ILE A 148 10.61 10.17 -19.02
CA ILE A 148 9.39 10.07 -19.84
C ILE A 148 8.13 9.94 -18.95
N SER A 149 8.25 9.40 -17.73
CA SER A 149 7.11 9.05 -16.87
C SER A 149 6.16 10.22 -16.56
N PRO A 150 6.60 11.45 -16.22
CA PRO A 150 5.68 12.56 -15.95
C PRO A 150 4.82 12.91 -17.16
N PHE A 151 5.39 12.88 -18.35
CA PHE A 151 4.65 13.15 -19.60
C PHE A 151 3.65 12.03 -19.91
N ALA A 152 4.05 10.78 -19.70
CA ALA A 152 3.13 9.65 -19.83
C ALA A 152 1.94 9.75 -18.86
N LEU A 153 2.16 10.18 -17.63
CA LEU A 153 1.10 10.40 -16.65
C LEU A 153 0.13 11.52 -17.09
N LEU A 154 0.63 12.60 -17.72
CA LEU A 154 -0.23 13.65 -18.26
C LEU A 154 -1.09 13.15 -19.43
N ILE A 155 -0.57 12.27 -20.29
CA ILE A 155 -1.35 11.63 -21.34
C ILE A 155 -2.45 10.75 -20.72
N LEU A 156 -2.15 10.05 -19.63
CA LEU A 156 -3.11 9.22 -18.90
C LEU A 156 -4.23 10.02 -18.21
N MET A 157 -4.14 11.34 -18.11
CA MET A 157 -5.26 12.19 -17.69
C MET A 157 -6.41 12.25 -18.70
N ASN A 158 -6.16 11.93 -19.96
CA ASN A 158 -7.22 11.92 -20.96
C ASN A 158 -8.15 10.71 -20.73
N PRO A 159 -9.46 10.92 -20.54
CA PRO A 159 -10.40 9.84 -20.24
C PRO A 159 -10.62 8.88 -21.41
N ILE A 160 -10.26 9.27 -22.64
CA ILE A 160 -10.40 8.43 -23.84
C ILE A 160 -9.13 7.57 -24.05
N ILE A 161 -7.96 8.15 -23.83
CA ILE A 161 -6.66 7.50 -24.08
C ILE A 161 -6.15 6.84 -22.82
N GLY A 162 -6.31 7.50 -21.66
CA GLY A 162 -5.69 7.13 -20.40
C GLY A 162 -6.51 6.12 -19.62
N GLN A 163 -5.84 5.10 -19.09
CA GLN A 163 -6.36 4.21 -18.05
C GLN A 163 -7.78 3.65 -18.36
N VAL A 164 -8.02 3.34 -19.62
CA VAL A 164 -9.27 2.71 -20.05
C VAL A 164 -9.04 1.22 -20.12
N GLU A 165 -9.82 0.45 -19.36
CA GLU A 165 -9.89 -0.99 -19.58
C GLU A 165 -10.65 -1.22 -20.89
N ARG A 166 -9.91 -1.44 -21.97
CA ARG A 166 -10.52 -1.87 -23.21
C ARG A 166 -11.07 -3.27 -22.97
N THR A 167 -12.36 -3.46 -23.26
CA THR A 167 -13.01 -4.77 -23.26
C THR A 167 -12.29 -5.65 -24.26
N VAL A 168 -11.27 -6.32 -23.81
CA VAL A 168 -10.58 -7.28 -24.63
C VAL A 168 -11.24 -8.62 -24.39
N THR A 169 -11.67 -9.20 -25.48
CA THR A 169 -12.32 -10.51 -25.54
C THR A 169 -11.37 -11.66 -25.24
N GLY A 170 -10.14 -11.37 -24.82
CA GLY A 170 -9.13 -12.39 -24.65
C GLY A 170 -8.15 -12.15 -23.53
N PRO A 171 -7.33 -13.14 -23.24
CA PRO A 171 -6.22 -13.02 -22.31
C PRO A 171 -5.19 -12.01 -22.84
N HIS A 172 -4.44 -11.47 -21.90
CA HIS A 172 -3.39 -10.51 -22.15
C HIS A 172 -2.02 -11.15 -21.89
N GLY A 173 -1.74 -12.28 -22.53
CA GLY A 173 -0.50 -13.02 -22.33
C GLY A 173 0.74 -12.21 -22.67
N ASP A 174 0.69 -11.41 -23.73
CA ASP A 174 1.76 -10.49 -24.11
C ASP A 174 1.95 -9.38 -23.06
N ASN A 175 0.87 -8.86 -22.46
CA ASN A 175 0.97 -7.89 -21.38
C ASN A 175 1.59 -8.52 -20.12
N THR A 176 1.22 -9.75 -19.78
CA THR A 176 1.81 -10.50 -18.67
C THR A 176 3.30 -10.74 -18.92
N LEU A 177 3.68 -11.10 -20.14
CA LEU A 177 5.07 -11.25 -20.55
C LEU A 177 5.83 -9.93 -20.41
N GLY A 178 5.24 -8.81 -20.85
CA GLY A 178 5.81 -7.47 -20.70
C GLY A 178 6.03 -7.08 -19.24
N MET A 179 5.06 -7.34 -18.36
CA MET A 179 5.21 -7.12 -16.91
C MET A 179 6.32 -8.00 -16.33
N SER A 180 6.44 -9.25 -16.75
CA SER A 180 7.50 -10.15 -16.32
C SER A 180 8.88 -9.61 -16.71
N PHE A 181 9.03 -8.99 -17.87
CA PHE A 181 10.27 -8.32 -18.24
C PHE A 181 10.63 -7.15 -17.34
N ALA A 182 9.65 -6.40 -16.82
CA ALA A 182 9.92 -5.33 -15.87
C ALA A 182 10.51 -5.83 -14.55
N LEU A 183 10.27 -7.09 -14.18
CA LEU A 183 10.85 -7.70 -12.98
C LEU A 183 12.35 -7.96 -13.13
N ILE A 184 12.85 -8.26 -14.33
CA ILE A 184 14.28 -8.57 -14.56
C ILE A 184 15.18 -7.41 -14.12
N PRO A 185 15.01 -6.16 -14.59
CA PRO A 185 15.83 -5.05 -14.13
C PRO A 185 15.64 -4.75 -12.65
N LEU A 186 14.44 -4.92 -12.09
CA LEU A 186 14.21 -4.74 -10.67
C LEU A 186 15.00 -5.75 -9.84
N TYR A 187 14.93 -7.03 -10.16
CA TYR A 187 15.73 -8.06 -9.48
C TYR A 187 17.24 -7.82 -9.63
N TYR A 188 17.70 -7.43 -10.82
CA TYR A 188 19.09 -7.06 -11.04
C TYR A 188 19.54 -5.96 -10.07
N LEU A 189 18.77 -4.86 -9.98
CA LEU A 189 19.11 -3.72 -9.13
C LEU A 189 19.01 -4.07 -7.63
N ILE A 190 18.03 -4.87 -7.23
CA ILE A 190 17.87 -5.31 -5.85
C ILE A 190 19.02 -6.21 -5.44
N ILE A 191 19.39 -7.20 -6.25
CA ILE A 191 20.53 -8.06 -5.95
C ILE A 191 21.81 -7.25 -5.88
N LYS A 192 22.01 -6.31 -6.80
CA LYS A 192 23.14 -5.38 -6.76
C LYS A 192 23.14 -4.52 -5.50
N LEU A 193 21.97 -4.08 -5.03
CA LEU A 193 21.83 -3.37 -3.75
C LEU A 193 22.21 -4.24 -2.55
N LEU A 194 21.78 -5.49 -2.54
CA LEU A 194 21.97 -6.39 -1.40
C LEU A 194 23.36 -6.99 -1.32
N ASN A 195 24.06 -7.12 -2.44
CA ASN A 195 25.40 -7.71 -2.48
C ASN A 195 26.44 -6.80 -1.85
N THR A 196 27.39 -7.37 -1.13
CA THR A 196 28.55 -6.65 -0.59
C THR A 196 29.65 -6.46 -1.64
N LYS A 197 29.79 -7.45 -2.53
CA LYS A 197 30.74 -7.43 -3.65
C LYS A 197 30.06 -6.96 -4.95
N ALA A 198 30.86 -6.55 -5.93
CA ALA A 198 30.36 -6.20 -7.24
C ALA A 198 29.57 -7.38 -7.86
N PHE A 199 28.32 -7.17 -8.14
CA PHE A 199 27.46 -8.17 -8.75
C PHE A 199 27.64 -8.14 -10.28
N ILE A 200 28.16 -9.22 -10.82
CA ILE A 200 28.29 -9.44 -12.27
C ILE A 200 27.27 -10.50 -12.68
N PRO A 201 26.16 -10.11 -13.34
CA PRO A 201 25.09 -11.03 -13.67
C PRO A 201 25.57 -12.03 -14.75
N ARG A 202 25.34 -13.31 -14.50
CA ARG A 202 25.49 -14.34 -15.51
C ARG A 202 24.16 -14.51 -16.25
N TRP A 203 24.14 -14.14 -17.54
CA TRP A 203 22.96 -14.24 -18.35
C TRP A 203 22.71 -15.68 -18.83
N ASN A 204 21.45 -16.03 -19.00
CA ASN A 204 21.01 -17.26 -19.63
C ASN A 204 20.42 -16.92 -21.00
N SER A 205 20.86 -17.58 -22.04
CA SER A 205 20.37 -17.34 -23.43
C SER A 205 18.87 -17.60 -23.58
N LEU A 206 18.28 -18.43 -22.72
CA LEU A 206 16.85 -18.72 -22.76
C LEU A 206 15.95 -17.50 -22.62
N TRP A 207 16.38 -16.46 -21.88
CA TRP A 207 15.56 -15.26 -21.72
C TRP A 207 15.47 -14.39 -22.99
N ILE A 208 16.35 -14.58 -23.95
CA ILE A 208 16.34 -13.89 -25.24
C ILE A 208 15.09 -14.27 -26.04
N ILE A 209 14.65 -15.52 -25.95
CA ILE A 209 13.47 -16.03 -26.67
C ILE A 209 12.20 -15.23 -26.27
N PRO A 210 11.81 -15.15 -25.00
CA PRO A 210 10.64 -14.37 -24.62
C PRO A 210 10.78 -12.87 -24.92
N MET A 211 11.98 -12.31 -24.84
CA MET A 211 12.22 -10.92 -25.19
C MET A 211 11.96 -10.67 -26.69
N LEU A 212 12.49 -11.50 -27.57
CA LEU A 212 12.26 -11.38 -28.99
C LEU A 212 10.79 -11.59 -29.34
N TYR A 213 10.14 -12.56 -28.70
CA TYR A 213 8.72 -12.80 -28.89
C TYR A 213 7.88 -11.59 -28.46
N TYR A 214 8.14 -11.02 -27.28
CA TYR A 214 7.44 -9.83 -26.79
C TYR A 214 7.57 -8.65 -27.76
N PHE A 215 8.78 -8.34 -28.22
CA PHE A 215 8.97 -7.28 -29.22
C PHE A 215 8.27 -7.58 -30.54
N GLY A 216 8.27 -8.83 -30.96
CA GLY A 216 7.54 -9.28 -32.16
C GLY A 216 6.03 -9.07 -32.01
N THR A 217 5.43 -9.43 -30.85
CA THR A 217 4.01 -9.22 -30.57
C THR A 217 3.64 -7.74 -30.51
N VAL A 218 4.48 -6.90 -29.90
CA VAL A 218 4.27 -5.44 -29.86
C VAL A 218 4.27 -4.85 -31.28
N LEU A 219 5.23 -5.24 -32.13
CA LEU A 219 5.28 -4.77 -33.50
C LEU A 219 4.08 -5.27 -34.30
N TYR A 220 3.72 -6.55 -34.17
CA TYR A 220 2.57 -7.12 -34.84
C TYR A 220 1.27 -6.41 -34.49
N ARG A 221 1.01 -6.18 -33.21
CA ARG A 221 -0.19 -5.44 -32.74
C ARG A 221 -0.22 -3.99 -33.19
N THR A 222 0.95 -3.37 -33.33
CA THR A 222 1.04 -1.96 -33.74
C THR A 222 0.77 -1.77 -35.23
N PHE A 223 1.22 -2.70 -36.06
CA PHE A 223 1.26 -2.51 -37.52
C PHE A 223 0.36 -3.47 -38.31
N VAL A 224 -0.08 -4.58 -37.73
CA VAL A 224 -0.79 -5.62 -38.46
C VAL A 224 -2.19 -5.88 -37.92
N ALA A 225 -2.32 -6.49 -36.73
CA ALA A 225 -3.61 -6.90 -36.15
C ALA A 225 -3.44 -7.28 -34.69
N ASP A 226 -4.57 -7.48 -33.98
CA ASP A 226 -4.58 -8.06 -32.65
C ASP A 226 -4.09 -9.52 -32.68
N LEU A 227 -3.47 -9.95 -31.57
CA LEU A 227 -3.00 -11.32 -31.43
C LEU A 227 -4.17 -12.30 -31.32
N THR A 228 -3.98 -13.47 -31.91
CA THR A 228 -4.89 -14.60 -31.70
C THR A 228 -4.74 -15.19 -30.32
N TYR A 229 -5.70 -15.99 -29.89
CA TYR A 229 -5.65 -16.67 -28.60
C TYR A 229 -4.39 -17.54 -28.42
N ASN A 230 -3.94 -18.23 -29.46
CA ASN A 230 -2.76 -19.10 -29.39
C ASN A 230 -1.47 -18.30 -29.22
N GLU A 231 -1.36 -17.12 -29.82
CA GLU A 231 -0.21 -16.23 -29.69
C GLU A 231 -0.16 -15.63 -28.28
N GLU A 232 -1.30 -15.21 -27.74
CA GLU A 232 -1.42 -14.75 -26.37
C GLU A 232 -1.07 -15.85 -25.35
N TRP A 233 -1.51 -17.08 -25.62
CA TRP A 233 -1.21 -18.23 -24.80
C TRP A 233 0.28 -18.57 -24.82
N LEU A 234 0.92 -18.53 -25.99
CA LEU A 234 2.36 -18.73 -26.11
C LEU A 234 3.13 -17.66 -25.34
N ALA A 235 2.71 -16.40 -25.41
CA ALA A 235 3.29 -15.32 -24.65
C ALA A 235 3.22 -15.59 -23.13
N GLN A 236 2.07 -16.08 -22.64
CA GLN A 236 1.91 -16.45 -21.25
C GLN A 236 2.89 -17.54 -20.81
N TYR A 237 3.08 -18.60 -21.62
CA TYR A 237 4.03 -19.67 -21.31
C TYR A 237 5.48 -19.20 -21.30
N MET A 238 5.82 -18.20 -22.10
CA MET A 238 7.18 -17.65 -22.14
C MET A 238 7.59 -16.94 -20.85
N THR A 239 6.65 -16.56 -19.99
CA THR A 239 6.97 -15.97 -18.67
C THR A 239 7.84 -16.91 -17.83
N LEU A 240 7.68 -18.22 -17.98
CA LEU A 240 8.47 -19.21 -17.23
C LEU A 240 9.95 -19.21 -17.58
N LEU A 241 10.35 -18.70 -18.76
CA LEU A 241 11.74 -18.78 -19.22
C LEU A 241 12.69 -17.80 -18.52
N TYR A 242 12.18 -16.76 -17.84
CA TYR A 242 13.02 -15.85 -17.06
C TYR A 242 13.35 -16.38 -15.65
N LEU A 243 12.56 -17.29 -15.10
CA LEU A 243 12.74 -17.81 -13.74
C LEU A 243 14.09 -18.51 -13.52
N PRO A 244 14.62 -19.33 -14.45
CA PRO A 244 15.96 -19.89 -14.32
C PRO A 244 17.05 -18.83 -14.21
N LEU A 245 16.88 -17.68 -14.87
CA LEU A 245 17.78 -16.54 -14.77
C LEU A 245 17.76 -15.94 -13.37
N LEU A 246 16.57 -15.67 -12.81
CA LEU A 246 16.42 -15.12 -11.47
C LEU A 246 16.97 -16.06 -10.39
N TYR A 247 16.73 -17.37 -10.52
CA TYR A 247 17.26 -18.36 -9.60
C TYR A 247 18.79 -18.43 -9.65
N ARG A 248 19.38 -18.33 -10.83
CA ARG A 248 20.82 -18.27 -11.00
C ARG A 248 21.41 -17.02 -10.33
N TRP A 249 20.82 -15.85 -10.57
CA TRP A 249 21.22 -14.59 -9.92
C TRP A 249 21.11 -14.65 -8.39
N TYR A 250 20.05 -15.28 -7.89
CA TYR A 250 19.90 -15.54 -6.46
C TYR A 250 21.04 -16.40 -5.91
N LYS A 251 21.43 -17.46 -6.64
CA LYS A 251 22.58 -18.30 -6.24
C LYS A 251 23.90 -17.55 -6.28
N ASP A 252 24.10 -16.69 -7.25
CA ASP A 252 25.31 -15.90 -7.42
C ASP A 252 25.38 -14.71 -6.45
N SER A 253 24.27 -14.38 -5.76
CA SER A 253 24.21 -13.30 -4.77
C SER A 253 24.93 -13.70 -3.50
N ASP A 254 25.72 -12.77 -2.93
CA ASP A 254 26.36 -12.87 -1.62
C ASP A 254 25.49 -12.29 -0.49
N SER A 255 24.24 -11.93 -0.79
CA SER A 255 23.28 -11.46 0.22
C SER A 255 23.07 -12.49 1.33
N THR A 256 22.88 -12.02 2.57
CA THR A 256 22.80 -12.88 3.76
C THR A 256 21.57 -12.52 4.61
N GLY A 257 21.31 -13.33 5.62
CA GLY A 257 20.30 -13.03 6.63
C GLY A 257 18.87 -13.02 6.09
N PHE A 258 18.03 -12.12 6.62
CA PHE A 258 16.63 -12.03 6.27
C PHE A 258 16.38 -11.50 4.87
N SER A 259 17.21 -10.58 4.35
CA SER A 259 17.12 -10.07 2.98
C SER A 259 17.22 -11.19 1.94
N ARG A 260 18.15 -12.15 2.15
CA ARG A 260 18.27 -13.33 1.29
C ARG A 260 17.02 -14.23 1.35
N LYS A 261 16.44 -14.43 2.54
CA LYS A 261 15.19 -15.17 2.70
C LYS A 261 14.03 -14.48 1.98
N ALA A 262 13.90 -13.16 2.16
CA ALA A 262 12.88 -12.37 1.50
C ALA A 262 13.01 -12.43 -0.04
N LEU A 263 14.22 -12.30 -0.56
CA LEU A 263 14.49 -12.43 -1.99
C LEU A 263 14.08 -13.81 -2.53
N LEU A 264 14.42 -14.89 -1.83
CA LEU A 264 13.99 -16.24 -2.20
C LEU A 264 12.46 -16.39 -2.15
N THR A 265 11.83 -15.88 -1.09
CA THR A 265 10.36 -15.92 -0.95
C THR A 265 9.68 -15.19 -2.11
N SER A 266 10.22 -14.04 -2.53
CA SER A 266 9.73 -13.29 -3.69
C SER A 266 9.85 -14.11 -4.99
N ILE A 267 11.01 -14.71 -5.26
CA ILE A 267 11.23 -15.52 -6.46
C ILE A 267 10.32 -16.75 -6.48
N LEU A 268 10.15 -17.43 -5.34
CA LEU A 268 9.25 -18.57 -5.22
C LEU A 268 7.77 -18.16 -5.39
N GLY A 269 7.39 -16.97 -4.90
CA GLY A 269 6.06 -16.40 -5.13
C GLY A 269 5.78 -16.23 -6.61
N PHE A 270 6.70 -15.63 -7.37
CA PHE A 270 6.55 -15.48 -8.82
C PHE A 270 6.57 -16.81 -9.56
N LEU A 271 7.47 -17.74 -9.18
CA LEU A 271 7.47 -19.08 -9.76
C LEU A 271 6.09 -19.75 -9.63
N PHE A 272 5.53 -19.68 -8.43
CA PHE A 272 4.22 -20.29 -8.15
C PHE A 272 3.12 -19.61 -9.00
N VAL A 273 3.08 -18.30 -9.01
CA VAL A 273 2.10 -17.50 -9.76
C VAL A 273 2.20 -17.72 -11.28
N ASP A 274 3.42 -17.78 -11.82
CA ASP A 274 3.59 -18.00 -13.24
C ASP A 274 3.18 -19.42 -13.65
N VAL A 275 3.46 -20.43 -12.83
CA VAL A 275 2.97 -21.80 -13.09
C VAL A 275 1.46 -21.86 -13.03
N GLU A 276 0.85 -21.30 -11.97
CA GLU A 276 -0.61 -21.25 -11.83
C GLU A 276 -1.25 -20.45 -12.95
N GLY A 277 -0.72 -19.26 -13.26
CA GLY A 277 -1.22 -18.41 -14.34
C GLY A 277 -1.19 -19.11 -15.70
N ASN A 278 -0.15 -19.89 -15.99
CA ASN A 278 -0.09 -20.69 -17.19
C ASN A 278 -1.17 -21.79 -17.24
N ILE A 279 -1.48 -22.41 -16.08
CA ILE A 279 -2.58 -23.40 -15.99
C ILE A 279 -3.92 -22.69 -16.19
N LEU A 280 -4.14 -21.57 -15.52
CA LEU A 280 -5.39 -20.78 -15.63
C LEU A 280 -5.62 -20.25 -17.06
N PHE A 281 -4.57 -20.16 -17.85
CA PHE A 281 -4.63 -19.69 -19.21
C PHE A 281 -5.00 -20.76 -20.24
N ILE A 282 -5.05 -22.02 -19.84
CA ILE A 282 -5.55 -23.11 -20.69
C ILE A 282 -7.00 -22.82 -21.07
N PRO A 283 -7.41 -22.90 -22.35
CA PRO A 283 -8.71 -22.48 -22.83
C PRO A 283 -9.90 -23.00 -22.01
N SER A 284 -9.94 -24.30 -21.77
CA SER A 284 -11.00 -24.97 -21.03
C SER A 284 -11.07 -24.54 -19.54
N ILE A 285 -9.93 -24.24 -18.93
CA ILE A 285 -9.82 -23.80 -17.53
C ILE A 285 -10.17 -22.32 -17.43
N ARG A 286 -9.67 -21.51 -18.34
CA ARG A 286 -9.85 -20.08 -18.33
C ARG A 286 -11.32 -19.65 -18.33
N TRP A 287 -12.13 -20.19 -19.21
CA TRP A 287 -13.55 -19.84 -19.30
C TRP A 287 -14.31 -20.12 -18.00
N VAL A 288 -13.84 -21.09 -17.21
CA VAL A 288 -14.43 -21.50 -15.96
C VAL A 288 -13.98 -20.61 -14.80
N PHE A 289 -12.70 -20.22 -14.74
CA PHE A 289 -12.10 -19.62 -13.55
C PHE A 289 -11.76 -18.14 -13.69
N HIS A 290 -11.78 -17.54 -14.87
CA HIS A 290 -11.24 -16.19 -15.11
C HIS A 290 -11.95 -15.06 -14.33
N ARG A 291 -13.16 -15.25 -13.84
CA ARG A 291 -13.94 -14.20 -13.13
C ARG A 291 -14.43 -14.64 -11.76
N ASN A 292 -13.72 -15.52 -11.10
CA ASN A 292 -14.08 -16.01 -9.78
C ASN A 292 -12.98 -15.76 -8.73
N ASP A 293 -13.18 -16.28 -7.52
CA ASP A 293 -12.26 -16.08 -6.39
C ASP A 293 -10.85 -16.64 -6.63
N LEU A 294 -10.66 -17.57 -7.56
CA LEU A 294 -9.34 -18.14 -7.85
C LEU A 294 -8.40 -17.08 -8.47
N VAL A 295 -8.90 -16.20 -9.33
CA VAL A 295 -8.10 -15.08 -9.87
C VAL A 295 -7.70 -14.10 -8.77
N VAL A 296 -8.58 -13.90 -7.78
CA VAL A 296 -8.26 -13.08 -6.60
C VAL A 296 -7.17 -13.76 -5.75
N ALA A 297 -7.22 -15.09 -5.61
CA ALA A 297 -6.18 -15.88 -4.94
C ALA A 297 -4.81 -15.68 -5.60
N HIS A 298 -4.78 -15.84 -6.93
CA HIS A 298 -3.60 -15.61 -7.77
C HIS A 298 -2.96 -14.23 -7.52
N SER A 299 -3.77 -13.18 -7.51
CA SER A 299 -3.31 -11.80 -7.27
C SER A 299 -2.70 -11.62 -5.88
N HIS A 300 -3.22 -12.28 -4.85
CA HIS A 300 -2.67 -12.22 -3.49
C HIS A 300 -1.27 -12.84 -3.39
N ILE A 301 -0.98 -13.90 -4.14
CA ILE A 301 0.36 -14.47 -4.18
C ILE A 301 1.29 -13.58 -5.02
N ALA A 302 0.84 -13.11 -6.19
CA ALA A 302 1.65 -12.24 -7.05
C ALA A 302 2.13 -10.98 -6.31
N LEU A 303 1.19 -10.22 -5.74
CA LEU A 303 1.48 -8.96 -5.10
C LEU A 303 1.90 -9.13 -3.63
N GLY A 304 1.23 -9.99 -2.88
CA GLY A 304 1.46 -10.17 -1.44
C GLY A 304 2.70 -11.01 -1.12
N ILE A 305 3.09 -11.96 -1.95
CA ILE A 305 4.34 -12.71 -1.77
C ILE A 305 5.39 -12.25 -2.76
N GLY A 306 5.10 -12.25 -4.06
CA GLY A 306 6.08 -11.90 -5.08
C GLY A 306 6.63 -10.49 -4.90
N VAL A 307 5.80 -9.47 -5.13
CA VAL A 307 6.24 -8.07 -5.11
C VAL A 307 6.51 -7.56 -3.68
N PHE A 308 5.68 -7.92 -2.71
CA PHE A 308 5.86 -7.49 -1.32
C PHE A 308 7.22 -7.92 -0.77
N PHE A 309 7.59 -9.19 -0.92
CA PHE A 309 8.89 -9.68 -0.43
C PHE A 309 10.08 -9.18 -1.25
N MET A 310 9.89 -8.75 -2.49
CA MET A 310 10.87 -7.97 -3.25
C MET A 310 11.18 -6.65 -2.52
N VAL A 311 10.15 -5.90 -2.13
CA VAL A 311 10.26 -4.65 -1.36
C VAL A 311 10.91 -4.92 0.00
N ILE A 312 10.45 -5.95 0.71
CA ILE A 312 11.00 -6.31 2.02
C ILE A 312 12.48 -6.69 1.93
N ALA A 313 12.92 -7.35 0.87
CA ALA A 313 14.34 -7.66 0.67
C ALA A 313 15.19 -6.38 0.64
N MET A 314 14.73 -5.33 -0.06
CA MET A 314 15.42 -4.03 -0.13
C MET A 314 15.54 -3.34 1.22
N PHE A 315 14.46 -3.36 2.01
CA PHE A 315 14.35 -2.57 3.24
C PHE A 315 14.55 -3.37 4.51
N SER A 316 14.92 -4.64 4.42
CA SER A 316 15.04 -5.54 5.56
C SER A 316 15.99 -5.04 6.66
N GLN A 317 16.99 -4.24 6.31
CA GLN A 317 17.93 -3.63 7.26
C GLN A 317 17.39 -2.34 7.91
N HIS A 318 16.35 -1.73 7.30
CA HIS A 318 15.79 -0.44 7.72
C HIS A 318 14.47 -0.56 8.47
N ILE A 319 13.81 -1.72 8.37
CA ILE A 319 12.53 -1.97 9.06
C ILE A 319 12.81 -2.72 10.36
N PRO A 320 12.59 -2.09 11.52
CA PRO A 320 12.78 -2.76 12.81
C PRO A 320 11.94 -4.03 12.90
N ASN A 321 12.50 -5.05 13.51
CA ASN A 321 11.79 -6.32 13.79
C ASN A 321 11.27 -7.10 12.57
N ILE A 322 11.58 -6.69 11.33
CA ILE A 322 11.10 -7.37 10.11
C ILE A 322 11.57 -8.84 10.05
N SER A 323 12.70 -9.15 10.66
CA SER A 323 13.26 -10.51 10.73
C SER A 323 12.58 -11.40 11.77
N LYS A 324 11.64 -10.87 12.58
CA LYS A 324 10.93 -11.69 13.57
C LYS A 324 10.17 -12.83 12.89
N LYS A 325 10.35 -14.04 13.41
CA LYS A 325 9.67 -15.24 12.92
C LYS A 325 8.15 -15.09 12.97
N SER A 326 7.62 -14.43 14.00
CA SER A 326 6.19 -14.17 14.14
C SER A 326 5.61 -13.35 12.99
N PHE A 327 6.28 -12.27 12.56
CA PHE A 327 5.86 -11.51 11.38
C PHE A 327 5.81 -12.43 10.16
N PHE A 328 6.90 -13.08 9.83
CA PHE A 328 7.00 -13.92 8.64
C PHE A 328 5.94 -15.04 8.63
N THR A 329 5.78 -15.74 9.75
CA THR A 329 4.83 -16.87 9.85
C THR A 329 3.40 -16.41 9.71
N LEU A 330 2.99 -15.32 10.40
CA LEU A 330 1.63 -14.79 10.33
C LEU A 330 1.33 -14.19 8.95
N PHE A 331 2.27 -13.45 8.37
CA PHE A 331 2.06 -12.81 7.08
C PHE A 331 1.99 -13.82 5.94
N VAL A 332 3.02 -14.67 5.80
CA VAL A 332 3.07 -15.68 4.73
C VAL A 332 2.01 -16.76 4.96
N GLY A 333 1.84 -17.23 6.20
CA GLY A 333 0.80 -18.22 6.53
C GLY A 333 -0.61 -17.71 6.29
N GLY A 334 -0.87 -16.43 6.63
CA GLY A 334 -2.14 -15.78 6.33
C GLY A 334 -2.40 -15.67 4.83
N LEU A 335 -1.40 -15.23 4.04
CA LEU A 335 -1.54 -15.14 2.57
C LEU A 335 -1.72 -16.50 1.90
N LEU A 336 -0.98 -17.53 2.32
CA LEU A 336 -1.18 -18.88 1.82
C LEU A 336 -2.56 -19.43 2.22
N GLY A 337 -3.03 -19.10 3.43
CA GLY A 337 -4.39 -19.39 3.85
C GLY A 337 -5.45 -18.71 2.96
N ILE A 338 -5.31 -17.40 2.69
CA ILE A 338 -6.19 -16.67 1.78
C ILE A 338 -6.17 -17.34 0.39
N PHE A 339 -4.99 -17.63 -0.13
CA PHE A 339 -4.82 -18.30 -1.42
C PHE A 339 -5.59 -19.63 -1.46
N THR A 340 -5.33 -20.51 -0.51
CA THR A 340 -5.98 -21.84 -0.45
C THR A 340 -7.50 -21.73 -0.39
N VAL A 341 -8.00 -20.85 0.48
CA VAL A 341 -9.43 -20.66 0.69
C VAL A 341 -10.11 -20.07 -0.54
N LEU A 342 -9.50 -19.06 -1.18
CA LEU A 342 -10.06 -18.46 -2.39
C LEU A 342 -9.96 -19.38 -3.60
N THR A 343 -8.92 -20.21 -3.69
CA THR A 343 -8.84 -21.27 -4.71
C THR A 343 -9.97 -22.27 -4.54
N VAL A 344 -10.18 -22.78 -3.32
CA VAL A 344 -11.32 -23.69 -3.03
C VAL A 344 -12.65 -23.00 -3.31
N SER A 345 -12.80 -21.73 -2.91
CA SER A 345 -14.00 -20.93 -3.23
C SER A 345 -14.26 -20.84 -4.73
N GLY A 346 -13.20 -20.64 -5.54
CA GLY A 346 -13.30 -20.67 -6.99
C GLY A 346 -13.85 -21.99 -7.53
N PHE A 347 -13.41 -23.11 -7.00
CA PHE A 347 -13.93 -24.43 -7.37
C PHE A 347 -15.39 -24.64 -6.91
N VAL A 348 -15.79 -24.07 -5.76
CA VAL A 348 -17.19 -24.07 -5.30
C VAL A 348 -18.05 -23.22 -6.24
N GLN A 349 -17.58 -22.05 -6.64
CA GLN A 349 -18.31 -21.15 -7.54
C GLN A 349 -18.54 -21.75 -8.94
N THR A 350 -17.65 -22.65 -9.37
CA THR A 350 -17.81 -23.38 -10.63
C THR A 350 -18.71 -24.62 -10.52
N GLY A 351 -19.14 -24.97 -9.33
CA GLY A 351 -19.93 -26.20 -9.10
C GLY A 351 -19.09 -27.48 -9.14
N MET A 352 -17.77 -27.41 -9.10
CA MET A 352 -16.89 -28.61 -9.03
C MET A 352 -16.81 -29.19 -7.61
N ILE A 353 -17.06 -28.37 -6.61
CA ILE A 353 -17.09 -28.76 -5.20
C ILE A 353 -18.47 -28.37 -4.62
N HIS A 354 -19.15 -29.34 -4.02
CA HIS A 354 -20.53 -29.17 -3.51
C HIS A 354 -20.66 -29.35 -2.00
N PHE A 355 -19.65 -29.90 -1.32
CA PHE A 355 -19.74 -30.22 0.11
C PHE A 355 -19.42 -29.06 1.04
N ILE A 356 -18.97 -27.93 0.49
CA ILE A 356 -18.64 -26.68 1.19
C ILE A 356 -19.34 -25.54 0.46
N THR A 357 -19.66 -24.45 1.16
CA THR A 357 -20.27 -23.24 0.58
C THR A 357 -19.24 -22.15 0.40
N THR A 358 -19.45 -21.28 -0.57
CA THR A 358 -18.67 -20.04 -0.77
C THR A 358 -18.63 -19.18 0.50
N ASN A 359 -19.77 -19.10 1.20
CA ASN A 359 -19.86 -18.33 2.45
C ASN A 359 -18.91 -18.88 3.54
N THR A 360 -18.82 -20.21 3.70
CA THR A 360 -17.84 -20.82 4.61
C THR A 360 -16.40 -20.44 4.24
N MET A 361 -16.09 -20.46 2.95
CA MET A 361 -14.76 -20.05 2.45
C MET A 361 -14.49 -18.58 2.74
N TRP A 362 -15.46 -17.69 2.59
CA TRP A 362 -15.31 -16.28 2.90
C TRP A 362 -15.10 -15.99 4.39
N HIS A 363 -15.71 -16.75 5.30
CA HIS A 363 -15.39 -16.67 6.73
C HIS A 363 -13.93 -17.02 7.00
N LEU A 364 -13.43 -18.11 6.42
CA LEU A 364 -12.03 -18.50 6.55
C LEU A 364 -11.09 -17.46 5.91
N ARG A 365 -11.43 -16.89 4.75
CA ARG A 365 -10.68 -15.79 4.14
C ARG A 365 -10.57 -14.61 5.09
N THR A 366 -11.66 -14.23 5.75
CA THR A 366 -11.68 -13.12 6.71
C THR A 366 -10.75 -13.40 7.90
N LEU A 367 -10.75 -14.64 8.42
CA LEU A 367 -9.83 -15.07 9.46
C LEU A 367 -8.36 -14.95 9.01
N PHE A 368 -8.02 -15.48 7.83
CA PHE A 368 -6.66 -15.39 7.31
C PHE A 368 -6.26 -13.94 6.97
N GLY A 369 -7.19 -13.11 6.46
CA GLY A 369 -6.97 -11.68 6.27
C GLY A 369 -6.68 -10.95 7.58
N PHE A 370 -7.36 -11.30 8.66
CA PHE A 370 -7.05 -10.80 9.99
C PHE A 370 -5.64 -11.21 10.45
N LEU A 371 -5.22 -12.46 10.20
CA LEU A 371 -3.84 -12.90 10.51
C LEU A 371 -2.78 -12.08 9.76
N VAL A 372 -3.02 -11.77 8.49
CA VAL A 372 -2.14 -10.88 7.71
C VAL A 372 -2.10 -9.49 8.33
N PHE A 373 -3.25 -8.93 8.70
CA PHE A 373 -3.32 -7.60 9.32
C PHE A 373 -2.56 -7.54 10.66
N ILE A 374 -2.81 -8.47 11.58
CA ILE A 374 -2.14 -8.50 12.88
C ILE A 374 -0.65 -8.88 12.79
N SER A 375 -0.19 -9.43 11.67
CA SER A 375 1.22 -9.72 11.44
C SER A 375 2.10 -8.46 11.50
N LEU A 376 1.52 -7.28 11.32
CA LEU A 376 2.23 -6.01 11.43
C LEU A 376 2.53 -5.60 12.89
N ILE A 377 1.82 -6.14 13.87
CA ILE A 377 2.01 -5.81 15.30
C ILE A 377 3.47 -6.02 15.76
N PRO A 378 4.14 -7.15 15.42
CA PRO A 378 5.55 -7.34 15.75
C PRO A 378 6.51 -6.33 15.16
N LEU A 379 6.13 -5.62 14.06
CA LEU A 379 6.96 -4.60 13.44
C LEU A 379 6.91 -3.27 14.20
N VAL A 380 5.89 -3.06 15.02
CA VAL A 380 5.79 -1.85 15.85
C VAL A 380 6.91 -1.88 16.88
N HIS A 381 7.70 -0.81 16.90
CA HIS A 381 8.72 -0.63 17.92
C HIS A 381 8.07 -0.08 19.18
N TRP A 382 7.76 -0.96 20.11
CA TRP A 382 7.25 -0.57 21.42
C TRP A 382 8.42 -0.10 22.29
N LYS A 383 8.36 1.14 22.78
CA LYS A 383 9.27 1.61 23.82
C LYS A 383 9.10 0.72 25.05
N LYS A 384 10.19 0.33 25.70
CA LYS A 384 10.12 -0.47 26.95
C LYS A 384 9.53 0.30 28.12
N SER A 385 9.66 1.61 28.10
CA SER A 385 9.07 2.52 29.10
C SER A 385 8.69 3.83 28.45
N TYR A 386 7.50 4.32 28.78
CA TYR A 386 7.01 5.63 28.38
C TYR A 386 7.07 6.57 29.60
N THR A 387 7.49 7.80 29.40
CA THR A 387 7.33 8.85 30.39
C THR A 387 5.83 9.16 30.56
N LYS A 388 5.45 9.79 31.67
CA LYS A 388 4.06 10.19 31.91
C LYS A 388 3.52 11.10 30.80
N LYS A 389 4.36 12.01 30.27
CA LYS A 389 4.01 12.90 29.15
C LYS A 389 3.81 12.15 27.85
N GLU A 390 4.68 11.17 27.56
CA GLU A 390 4.51 10.31 26.38
C GLU A 390 3.25 9.46 26.49
N LEU A 391 2.91 8.93 27.66
CA LEU A 391 1.64 8.21 27.88
C LEU A 391 0.43 9.13 27.68
N TYR A 392 0.49 10.36 28.19
CA TYR A 392 -0.54 11.36 27.95
C TYR A 392 -0.75 11.60 26.45
N ASN A 393 0.32 11.87 25.71
CA ASN A 393 0.21 12.10 24.27
C ASN A 393 -0.16 10.84 23.48
N LEU A 394 0.28 9.65 23.90
CA LEU A 394 -0.12 8.38 23.28
C LEU A 394 -1.62 8.14 23.44
N PHE A 395 -2.13 8.35 24.65
CA PHE A 395 -3.57 8.23 24.90
C PHE A 395 -4.38 9.26 24.09
N GLY A 396 -3.94 10.52 24.01
CA GLY A 396 -4.57 11.55 23.20
C GLY A 396 -4.54 11.20 21.70
N PHE A 397 -3.43 10.70 21.21
CA PHE A 397 -3.35 10.22 19.82
C PHE A 397 -4.32 9.05 19.54
N LEU A 398 -4.41 8.08 20.44
CA LEU A 398 -5.32 6.94 20.26
C LEU A 398 -6.79 7.39 20.37
N ASN A 399 -7.12 8.24 21.35
CA ASN A 399 -8.48 8.70 21.57
C ASN A 399 -8.95 9.65 20.45
N ASP A 400 -8.19 10.71 20.19
CA ASP A 400 -8.60 11.76 19.25
C ASP A 400 -8.17 11.43 17.82
N GLY A 401 -6.95 10.96 17.61
CA GLY A 401 -6.44 10.64 16.28
C GLY A 401 -7.11 9.41 15.69
N VAL A 402 -6.93 8.28 16.34
CA VAL A 402 -7.51 7.02 15.86
C VAL A 402 -9.03 7.02 16.07
N GLY A 403 -9.52 7.45 17.24
CA GLY A 403 -10.95 7.56 17.53
C GLY A 403 -11.67 8.53 16.58
N GLY A 404 -11.08 9.69 16.31
CA GLY A 404 -11.62 10.66 15.34
C GLY A 404 -11.69 10.12 13.92
N ILE A 405 -10.67 9.38 13.47
CA ILE A 405 -10.70 8.68 12.17
C ILE A 405 -11.80 7.61 12.16
N LEU A 406 -11.95 6.84 13.23
CA LEU A 406 -13.03 5.85 13.32
C LEU A 406 -14.41 6.53 13.29
N LEU A 407 -14.56 7.68 13.93
CA LEU A 407 -15.80 8.46 13.86
C LEU A 407 -16.04 9.03 12.45
N LEU A 408 -15.00 9.47 11.73
CA LEU A 408 -15.13 9.87 10.33
C LEU A 408 -15.62 8.72 9.43
N LEU A 409 -15.16 7.50 9.71
CA LEU A 409 -15.50 6.32 8.91
C LEU A 409 -16.84 5.69 9.33
N MET A 410 -17.15 5.66 10.61
CA MET A 410 -18.25 4.90 11.20
C MET A 410 -19.16 5.75 12.08
N GLY A 411 -19.04 7.07 12.09
CA GLY A 411 -19.75 7.93 13.03
C GLY A 411 -21.26 7.81 12.94
N SER A 412 -21.82 7.75 11.75
CA SER A 412 -23.27 7.55 11.55
C SER A 412 -23.75 6.27 12.21
N PHE A 413 -23.06 5.16 12.00
CA PHE A 413 -23.36 3.87 12.61
C PHE A 413 -23.23 3.90 14.15
N ILE A 414 -22.14 4.48 14.65
CA ILE A 414 -21.88 4.56 16.10
C ILE A 414 -22.97 5.40 16.79
N TYR A 415 -23.29 6.57 16.22
CA TYR A 415 -24.30 7.47 16.76
C TYR A 415 -25.69 6.82 16.75
N GLN A 416 -26.05 6.16 15.65
CA GLN A 416 -27.31 5.42 15.56
C GLN A 416 -27.42 4.30 16.61
N LYS A 417 -26.33 3.53 16.81
CA LYS A 417 -26.31 2.45 17.81
C LYS A 417 -26.37 2.98 19.26
N LEU A 418 -25.85 4.15 19.49
CA LEU A 418 -25.90 4.83 20.80
C LEU A 418 -27.19 5.64 21.01
N GLY A 419 -28.06 5.73 19.98
CA GLY A 419 -29.27 6.52 20.06
C GLY A 419 -29.07 8.02 19.96
N PHE A 420 -27.91 8.48 19.45
CA PHE A 420 -27.59 9.89 19.28
C PHE A 420 -28.02 10.39 17.90
N TYR A 421 -28.36 11.67 17.85
CA TYR A 421 -28.64 12.35 16.59
C TYR A 421 -27.33 12.55 15.80
N PHE A 422 -27.35 12.16 14.52
CA PHE A 422 -26.22 12.34 13.62
C PHE A 422 -26.57 13.34 12.51
N ASP A 423 -25.91 14.49 12.52
CA ASP A 423 -25.96 15.45 11.40
C ASP A 423 -24.73 15.27 10.54
N SER A 424 -24.92 14.80 9.30
CA SER A 424 -23.80 14.51 8.40
C SER A 424 -22.90 15.70 8.08
N LYS A 425 -23.45 16.92 8.03
CA LYS A 425 -22.67 18.13 7.71
C LYS A 425 -21.76 18.54 8.86
N TYR A 426 -22.31 18.64 10.06
CA TYR A 426 -21.57 19.14 11.22
C TYR A 426 -20.75 18.06 11.91
N SER A 427 -21.27 16.84 12.01
CA SER A 427 -20.56 15.74 12.68
C SER A 427 -19.23 15.41 12.00
N TYR A 428 -19.18 15.33 10.68
CA TYR A 428 -17.92 15.08 9.96
C TYR A 428 -16.89 16.20 10.15
N ILE A 429 -17.33 17.46 10.20
CA ILE A 429 -16.43 18.59 10.49
C ILE A 429 -15.83 18.43 11.89
N VAL A 430 -16.69 18.14 12.89
CA VAL A 430 -16.23 17.92 14.29
C VAL A 430 -15.25 16.76 14.35
N PHE A 431 -15.55 15.63 13.73
CA PHE A 431 -14.66 14.45 13.74
C PHE A 431 -13.32 14.73 13.04
N CYS A 432 -13.32 15.56 12.01
CA CYS A 432 -12.09 16.03 11.38
C CYS A 432 -11.23 16.83 12.37
N PHE A 433 -11.81 17.78 13.10
CA PHE A 433 -11.07 18.54 14.12
C PHE A 433 -10.58 17.65 15.26
N VAL A 434 -11.37 16.68 15.71
CA VAL A 434 -10.92 15.68 16.71
C VAL A 434 -9.72 14.91 16.19
N SER A 435 -9.76 14.44 14.94
CA SER A 435 -8.63 13.73 14.33
C SER A 435 -7.38 14.62 14.22
N MET A 436 -7.54 15.91 13.90
CA MET A 436 -6.43 16.88 13.86
C MET A 436 -5.82 17.11 15.25
N THR A 437 -6.63 17.18 16.31
CA THR A 437 -6.12 17.24 17.69
C THR A 437 -5.28 16.01 18.02
N GLY A 438 -5.73 14.83 17.62
CA GLY A 438 -4.95 13.61 17.74
C GLY A 438 -3.63 13.66 16.96
N MET A 439 -3.61 14.29 15.78
CA MET A 439 -2.37 14.49 15.03
C MET A 439 -1.38 15.39 15.81
N ILE A 440 -1.85 16.42 16.52
CA ILE A 440 -0.97 17.25 17.37
C ILE A 440 -0.35 16.39 18.48
N HIS A 441 -1.11 15.51 19.12
CA HIS A 441 -0.58 14.54 20.08
C HIS A 441 0.47 13.61 19.47
N PHE A 442 0.25 13.14 18.26
CA PHE A 442 1.23 12.33 17.52
C PHE A 442 2.52 13.11 17.22
N LEU A 443 2.41 14.37 16.82
CA LEU A 443 3.58 15.24 16.60
C LEU A 443 4.33 15.49 17.92
N ALA A 444 3.64 15.66 19.03
CA ALA A 444 4.25 15.80 20.36
C ALA A 444 5.04 14.55 20.78
N LEU A 445 4.62 13.35 20.34
CA LEU A 445 5.37 12.10 20.55
C LEU A 445 6.62 11.96 19.66
N ARG A 446 6.62 12.62 18.51
CA ARG A 446 7.69 12.46 17.51
C ARG A 446 8.73 13.56 17.51
N LEU A 447 8.30 14.77 17.86
CA LEU A 447 9.13 15.97 17.85
C LEU A 447 9.47 16.35 19.28
N GLU A 448 10.46 15.68 19.89
CA GLU A 448 10.83 15.87 21.30
C GLU A 448 11.08 17.33 21.66
N GLN A 449 11.75 18.08 20.78
CA GLN A 449 12.04 19.49 20.96
C GLN A 449 10.77 20.36 21.12
N TYR A 450 9.70 20.01 20.40
CA TYR A 450 8.43 20.77 20.41
C TYR A 450 7.36 20.12 21.29
N SER A 451 7.67 18.98 21.89
CA SER A 451 6.72 18.20 22.70
C SER A 451 6.06 19.02 23.82
N PRO A 452 6.75 19.85 24.60
CA PRO A 452 6.10 20.64 25.65
C PRO A 452 5.04 21.59 25.10
N ILE A 453 5.38 22.36 24.07
CA ILE A 453 4.47 23.35 23.47
C ILE A 453 3.28 22.68 22.75
N LEU A 454 3.52 21.60 22.04
CA LEU A 454 2.45 20.85 21.35
C LEU A 454 1.48 20.22 22.36
N THR A 455 1.99 19.65 23.47
CA THR A 455 1.15 19.09 24.54
C THR A 455 0.35 20.20 25.23
N PHE A 456 0.92 21.38 25.43
CA PHE A 456 0.21 22.54 25.97
C PHE A 456 -0.94 22.99 25.05
N VAL A 457 -0.69 23.08 23.74
CA VAL A 457 -1.72 23.43 22.75
C VAL A 457 -2.89 22.45 22.79
N THR A 458 -2.64 21.14 22.91
CA THR A 458 -3.74 20.18 23.06
C THR A 458 -4.55 20.38 24.32
N ALA A 459 -3.91 20.74 25.43
CA ALA A 459 -4.63 21.05 26.68
C ALA A 459 -5.50 22.30 26.54
N LEU A 460 -5.03 23.36 25.87
CA LEU A 460 -5.84 24.55 25.56
C LEU A 460 -7.05 24.24 24.68
N ILE A 461 -6.86 23.44 23.63
CA ILE A 461 -7.95 22.99 22.76
C ILE A 461 -9.02 22.29 23.61
N ARG A 462 -8.63 21.37 24.50
CA ARG A 462 -9.58 20.65 25.35
C ARG A 462 -10.33 21.55 26.33
N VAL A 463 -9.66 22.55 26.91
CA VAL A 463 -10.36 23.56 27.75
C VAL A 463 -11.41 24.30 26.94
N SER A 464 -11.07 24.71 25.72
CA SER A 464 -11.98 25.41 24.80
C SER A 464 -13.18 24.55 24.43
N ILE A 465 -12.94 23.29 24.05
CA ILE A 465 -13.98 22.31 23.71
C ILE A 465 -14.87 22.04 24.91
N SER A 466 -14.28 21.79 26.08
CA SER A 466 -15.04 21.60 27.34
C SER A 466 -15.95 22.77 27.63
N SER A 467 -15.44 23.99 27.55
CA SER A 467 -16.22 25.22 27.78
C SER A 467 -17.39 25.35 26.81
N LEU A 468 -17.14 25.06 25.52
CA LEU A 468 -18.18 25.10 24.50
C LEU A 468 -19.29 24.07 24.78
N PHE A 469 -18.92 22.80 24.95
CA PHE A 469 -19.91 21.73 25.18
C PHE A 469 -20.67 21.93 26.52
N PHE A 470 -20.01 22.45 27.54
CA PHE A 470 -20.68 22.81 28.79
C PHE A 470 -21.71 23.93 28.59
N SER A 471 -21.38 24.95 27.80
CA SER A 471 -22.31 26.02 27.44
C SER A 471 -23.50 25.49 26.63
N LEU A 472 -23.26 24.61 25.67
CA LEU A 472 -24.33 23.99 24.86
C LEU A 472 -25.24 23.10 25.69
N TYR A 473 -24.73 22.44 26.73
CA TYR A 473 -25.52 21.67 27.66
C TYR A 473 -26.39 22.59 28.54
N ILE A 474 -25.81 23.67 29.13
CA ILE A 474 -26.55 24.61 29.96
C ILE A 474 -27.68 25.34 29.21
N THR A 475 -27.42 25.67 27.96
CA THR A 475 -28.41 26.32 27.07
C THR A 475 -29.43 25.33 26.48
N HIS A 476 -29.39 24.08 26.86
CA HIS A 476 -30.23 22.99 26.31
C HIS A 476 -30.15 22.84 24.79
N ALA A 477 -29.09 23.34 24.16
CA ALA A 477 -28.84 23.16 22.72
C ALA A 477 -28.40 21.74 22.38
N LEU A 478 -27.75 21.04 23.31
CA LEU A 478 -27.37 19.63 23.23
C LEU A 478 -27.79 18.90 24.54
N GLY A 479 -27.93 17.58 24.43
CA GLY A 479 -28.32 16.72 25.55
C GLY A 479 -27.19 16.40 26.52
N ILE A 480 -27.40 15.36 27.32
CA ILE A 480 -26.44 14.91 28.36
C ILE A 480 -25.09 14.44 27.76
N GLU A 481 -25.05 14.05 26.51
CA GLU A 481 -23.83 13.69 25.77
C GLU A 481 -22.82 14.84 25.74
N ALA A 482 -23.30 16.10 25.64
CA ALA A 482 -22.43 17.27 25.67
C ALA A 482 -21.74 17.43 27.05
N LEU A 483 -22.45 17.12 28.13
CA LEU A 483 -21.87 17.14 29.46
C LEU A 483 -20.77 16.09 29.63
N PHE A 484 -20.94 14.87 29.07
CA PHE A 484 -19.91 13.84 29.13
C PHE A 484 -18.66 14.26 28.36
N ILE A 485 -18.79 14.84 27.17
CA ILE A 485 -17.68 15.37 26.39
C ILE A 485 -16.96 16.48 27.17
N ALA A 486 -17.72 17.45 27.70
CA ALA A 486 -17.17 18.54 28.46
C ALA A 486 -16.35 18.07 29.67
N LEU A 487 -16.88 17.13 30.45
CA LEU A 487 -16.21 16.60 31.64
C LEU A 487 -14.97 15.75 31.25
N PHE A 488 -15.04 14.99 30.19
CA PHE A 488 -13.89 14.22 29.71
C PHE A 488 -12.74 15.13 29.29
N ASP A 489 -13.01 16.14 28.47
CA ASP A 489 -11.98 17.08 27.98
C ASP A 489 -11.43 17.95 29.13
N LEU A 490 -12.28 18.38 30.07
CA LEU A 490 -11.84 19.11 31.23
C LEU A 490 -10.91 18.26 32.12
N GLY A 491 -11.29 17.00 32.37
CA GLY A 491 -10.49 16.07 33.17
C GLY A 491 -9.12 15.79 32.50
N TYR A 492 -9.12 15.65 31.18
CA TYR A 492 -7.90 15.45 30.43
C TYR A 492 -6.97 16.67 30.43
N ALA A 493 -7.53 17.88 30.25
CA ALA A 493 -6.78 19.14 30.38
C ALA A 493 -6.24 19.32 31.81
N PHE A 494 -7.03 18.96 32.85
CA PHE A 494 -6.62 19.04 34.23
C PHE A 494 -5.40 18.16 34.54
N ILE A 495 -5.32 16.95 33.96
CA ILE A 495 -4.15 16.10 34.07
C ILE A 495 -2.90 16.80 33.51
N TYR A 496 -3.04 17.52 32.38
CA TYR A 496 -1.93 18.30 31.85
C TYR A 496 -1.46 19.38 32.83
N PHE A 497 -2.37 20.20 33.35
CA PHE A 497 -2.03 21.31 34.24
C PHE A 497 -1.43 20.85 35.58
N ILE A 498 -1.84 19.69 36.10
CA ILE A 498 -1.23 19.13 37.32
C ILE A 498 0.20 18.60 37.07
N PHE A 499 0.40 17.88 35.99
CA PHE A 499 1.63 17.08 35.84
C PHE A 499 2.67 17.67 34.89
N PHE A 500 2.27 18.52 33.93
CA PHE A 500 3.18 18.89 32.82
C PHE A 500 3.33 20.39 32.59
N HIS A 501 2.50 21.24 33.16
CA HIS A 501 2.48 22.69 32.89
C HIS A 501 3.84 23.36 33.20
N LYS A 502 4.60 22.88 34.17
CA LYS A 502 5.91 23.45 34.54
C LYS A 502 7.01 23.22 33.50
N GLU A 503 6.82 22.25 32.60
CA GLU A 503 7.82 21.90 31.57
C GLU A 503 7.87 22.88 30.38
N VAL A 504 6.89 23.77 30.25
CA VAL A 504 6.84 24.75 29.13
C VAL A 504 7.76 25.95 29.43
N HIS A 505 8.13 26.16 30.67
CA HIS A 505 8.93 27.31 31.13
C HIS A 505 10.40 26.97 31.40
N THR A 506 10.78 25.71 31.22
CA THR A 506 12.16 25.24 31.26
C THR A 506 12.67 24.92 29.85
#